data_e6d10c582025d94dd8feffeaa4f2aa31
#
_entry.id   e6d10c582025d94dd8feffeaa4f2aa31
#
_cell.length_a   1.000
_cell.length_b   1.000
_cell.length_c   1.000
_cell.angle_alpha   90.00
_cell.angle_beta   90.00
_cell.angle_gamma   90.00
#
_symmetry.space_group_name_H-M   'P 1'
#
loop_
_entity.id
_entity.type
_entity.pdbx_description
1 polymer ?
#
loop_
_entity_poly.entity_id
_entity_poly.type
_entity_poly.pdbx_seq_one_letter_code
_entity_poly.pdbx_strand_id
1 'polypeptide(L)'
;RAGNGILEGMLSVVPGARVGHIGLYRDPKTLTAVEYYFKMPSEMQDRDIIVVDPMLATGNSAVAAVERLKEMRPKSIKFVCLLAAPEGVATLQAAHPDVPIYTAAIDRELNDHGYILPGLGDAGDRIFGTK
;
A
#
# COMPACT_ATOMS: atom_id res chain seq x y z
N ARG A 1 -2.22 -8.25 -0.75
CA ARG A 1 -2.64 -9.28 0.23
C ARG A 1 -2.51 -8.78 1.66
N ALA A 2 -1.39 -8.22 2.02
CA ALA A 2 -1.12 -7.77 3.38
C ALA A 2 -2.09 -6.68 3.87
N GLY A 3 -2.61 -5.84 2.98
CA GLY A 3 -3.61 -4.83 3.29
C GLY A 3 -4.88 -5.38 3.94
N ASN A 4 -5.23 -6.64 3.69
CA ASN A 4 -6.34 -7.30 4.36
C ASN A 4 -6.19 -7.37 5.88
N GLY A 5 -4.96 -7.36 6.39
CA GLY A 5 -4.70 -7.35 7.83
C GLY A 5 -5.08 -6.03 8.52
N ILE A 6 -5.23 -4.94 7.77
CA ILE A 6 -5.67 -3.63 8.30
C ILE A 6 -7.17 -3.41 8.08
N LEU A 7 -7.78 -4.14 7.16
CA LEU A 7 -9.13 -3.87 6.68
C LEU A 7 -10.17 -3.81 7.80
N GLU A 8 -10.18 -4.78 8.71
CA GLU A 8 -11.14 -4.83 9.81
C GLU A 8 -11.01 -3.60 10.72
N GLY A 9 -9.79 -3.21 11.07
CA GLY A 9 -9.53 -2.00 11.83
C GLY A 9 -10.02 -0.74 11.13
N MET A 10 -9.80 -0.63 9.83
CA MET A 10 -10.29 0.50 9.03
C MET A 10 -11.81 0.55 9.00
N LEU A 11 -12.48 -0.57 8.80
CA LEU A 11 -13.94 -0.64 8.79
C LEU A 11 -14.57 -0.37 10.16
N SER A 12 -13.86 -0.61 11.24
CA SER A 12 -14.32 -0.25 12.59
C SER A 12 -14.37 1.28 12.79
N VAL A 13 -13.48 2.01 12.12
CA VAL A 13 -13.40 3.48 12.18
C VAL A 13 -14.28 4.13 11.11
N VAL A 14 -14.37 3.53 9.93
CA VAL A 14 -15.18 4.03 8.80
C VAL A 14 -16.11 2.92 8.33
N PRO A 15 -17.19 2.61 9.11
CA PRO A 15 -18.05 1.46 8.82
C PRO A 15 -18.84 1.56 7.51
N GLY A 16 -19.05 2.78 6.99
CA GLY A 16 -19.72 3.02 5.72
C GLY A 16 -18.80 2.93 4.50
N ALA A 17 -17.52 2.65 4.67
CA ALA A 17 -16.59 2.57 3.56
C ALA A 17 -16.91 1.38 2.64
N ARG A 18 -16.79 1.61 1.35
CA ARG A 18 -16.78 0.53 0.35
C ARG A 18 -15.34 0.07 0.17
N VAL A 19 -15.17 -1.21 -0.12
CA VAL A 19 -13.86 -1.83 -0.19
C VAL A 19 -13.54 -2.26 -1.61
N GLY A 20 -12.38 -1.85 -2.10
CA GLY A 20 -11.78 -2.36 -3.32
C GLY A 20 -10.50 -3.13 -3.00
N HIS A 21 -10.08 -3.99 -3.92
CA HIS A 21 -8.86 -4.78 -3.78
C HIS A 21 -8.00 -4.64 -5.01
N ILE A 22 -6.69 -4.43 -4.77
CA ILE A 22 -5.64 -4.49 -5.79
C ILE A 22 -4.69 -5.60 -5.39
N GLY A 23 -4.54 -6.60 -6.24
CA GLY A 23 -3.54 -7.64 -6.08
C GLY A 23 -2.33 -7.34 -6.95
N LEU A 24 -1.17 -7.21 -6.32
CA LEU A 24 0.12 -6.99 -6.97
C LEU A 24 1.11 -8.03 -6.48
N TYR A 25 1.98 -8.48 -7.38
CA TYR A 25 3.16 -9.24 -7.00
C TYR A 25 4.39 -8.68 -7.70
N ARG A 26 5.55 -8.95 -7.15
CA ARG A 26 6.82 -8.57 -7.76
C ARG A 26 7.26 -9.68 -8.70
N ASP A 27 7.43 -9.36 -9.98
CA ASP A 27 8.00 -10.31 -10.92
C ASP A 27 9.47 -10.59 -10.54
N PRO A 28 9.85 -11.86 -10.31
CA PRO A 28 11.21 -12.18 -9.87
C PRO A 28 12.28 -11.92 -10.92
N LYS A 29 11.91 -11.81 -12.19
CA LYS A 29 12.85 -11.57 -13.29
C LYS A 29 13.02 -10.10 -13.59
N THR A 30 11.92 -9.35 -13.66
CA THR A 30 11.92 -7.93 -14.00
C THR A 30 11.96 -7.01 -12.79
N LEU A 31 11.65 -7.54 -11.59
CA LEU A 31 11.50 -6.82 -10.32
C LEU A 31 10.42 -5.72 -10.36
N THR A 32 9.55 -5.76 -11.36
CA THR A 32 8.43 -4.83 -11.51
C THR A 32 7.19 -5.34 -10.79
N ALA A 33 6.31 -4.41 -10.39
CA ALA A 33 5.01 -4.76 -9.85
C ALA A 33 4.08 -5.21 -10.99
N VAL A 34 3.47 -6.39 -10.83
CA VAL A 34 2.51 -6.96 -11.78
C VAL A 34 1.15 -7.05 -11.12
N GLU A 35 0.13 -6.45 -11.76
CA GLU A 35 -1.27 -6.55 -11.33
C GLU A 35 -1.85 -7.89 -11.73
N TYR A 36 -2.41 -8.63 -10.77
CA TYR A 36 -3.13 -9.89 -11.03
C TYR A 36 -4.61 -9.82 -10.63
N TYR A 37 -5.00 -8.80 -9.89
CA TYR A 37 -6.38 -8.62 -9.43
C TYR A 37 -6.68 -7.14 -9.23
N PHE A 38 -7.81 -6.70 -9.76
CA PHE A 38 -8.31 -5.34 -9.59
C PHE A 38 -9.83 -5.36 -9.52
N LYS A 39 -10.37 -5.01 -8.36
CA LYS A 39 -11.81 -4.91 -8.17
C LYS A 39 -12.13 -3.69 -7.33
N MET A 40 -12.86 -2.75 -7.91
CA MET A 40 -13.21 -1.48 -7.28
C MET A 40 -14.71 -1.28 -7.21
N PRO A 41 -15.19 -0.49 -6.23
CA PRO A 41 -16.58 0.01 -6.23
C PRO A 41 -16.87 0.85 -7.45
N SER A 42 -18.15 1.02 -7.76
CA SER A 42 -18.60 1.95 -8.80
C SER A 42 -18.43 3.42 -8.35
N GLU A 43 -18.50 4.33 -9.32
CA GLU A 43 -18.54 5.78 -9.06
C GLU A 43 -17.30 6.30 -8.31
N MET A 44 -16.13 5.83 -8.73
CA MET A 44 -14.85 6.19 -8.09
C MET A 44 -14.56 7.69 -8.16
N GLN A 45 -15.07 8.38 -9.18
CA GLN A 45 -14.89 9.82 -9.37
C GLN A 45 -15.49 10.67 -8.23
N ASP A 46 -16.47 10.11 -7.51
CA ASP A 46 -17.15 10.79 -6.40
C ASP A 46 -16.57 10.43 -5.03
N ARG A 47 -15.46 9.67 -5.00
CA ARG A 47 -14.93 9.08 -3.76
C ARG A 47 -13.57 9.60 -3.38
N ASP A 48 -13.39 9.70 -2.07
CA ASP A 48 -12.07 9.79 -1.44
C ASP A 48 -11.56 8.37 -1.18
N ILE A 49 -10.31 8.08 -1.54
CA ILE A 49 -9.72 6.76 -1.41
C ILE A 49 -8.68 6.76 -0.27
N ILE A 50 -8.74 5.73 0.56
CA ILE A 50 -7.69 5.40 1.52
C ILE A 50 -7.07 4.08 1.08
N VAL A 51 -5.84 4.12 0.63
CA VAL A 51 -5.05 2.93 0.31
C VAL A 51 -4.39 2.44 1.57
N VAL A 52 -4.56 1.16 1.89
CA VAL A 52 -3.99 0.56 3.09
C VAL A 52 -3.03 -0.57 2.76
N ASP A 53 -1.86 -0.53 3.37
CA ASP A 53 -0.86 -1.60 3.35
C ASP A 53 -0.10 -1.54 4.69
N PRO A 54 0.16 -2.65 5.37
CA PRO A 54 0.90 -2.62 6.63
C PRO A 54 2.28 -1.99 6.54
N MET A 55 2.96 -2.17 5.42
CA MET A 55 4.37 -1.83 5.27
C MET A 55 4.61 -1.00 4.01
N LEU A 56 5.28 0.14 4.15
CA LEU A 56 5.81 0.92 3.04
C LEU A 56 7.33 0.75 3.00
N ALA A 57 7.80 -0.31 2.34
CA ALA A 57 9.22 -0.66 2.28
C ALA A 57 9.95 0.01 1.09
N THR A 58 9.93 -0.58 -0.09
CA THR A 58 10.53 0.04 -1.29
C THR A 58 9.65 1.13 -1.90
N GLY A 59 8.36 1.06 -1.69
CA GLY A 59 7.38 1.96 -2.28
C GLY A 59 6.87 1.53 -3.66
N ASN A 60 7.47 0.54 -4.29
CA ASN A 60 7.13 0.15 -5.67
C ASN A 60 5.67 -0.31 -5.83
N SER A 61 5.19 -1.15 -4.92
CA SER A 61 3.78 -1.60 -4.94
C SER A 61 2.82 -0.46 -4.64
N ALA A 62 3.17 0.43 -3.72
CA ALA A 62 2.36 1.60 -3.39
C ALA A 62 2.26 2.55 -4.59
N VAL A 63 3.38 2.83 -5.27
CA VAL A 63 3.40 3.65 -6.49
C VAL A 63 2.51 3.05 -7.57
N ALA A 64 2.67 1.75 -7.86
CA ALA A 64 1.86 1.06 -8.87
C ALA A 64 0.35 1.06 -8.53
N ALA A 65 0.01 0.84 -7.26
CA ALA A 65 -1.38 0.88 -6.81
C ALA A 65 -2.00 2.27 -6.97
N VAL A 66 -1.28 3.31 -6.54
CA VAL A 66 -1.76 4.70 -6.66
C VAL A 66 -1.89 5.12 -8.12
N GLU A 67 -0.92 4.77 -8.96
CA GLU A 67 -0.98 5.03 -10.40
C GLU A 67 -2.23 4.42 -11.03
N ARG A 68 -2.49 3.14 -10.70
CA ARG A 68 -3.68 2.43 -11.19
C ARG A 68 -4.99 3.06 -10.71
N LEU A 69 -5.04 3.52 -9.45
CA LEU A 69 -6.22 4.20 -8.91
C LEU A 69 -6.45 5.58 -9.54
N LYS A 70 -5.39 6.31 -9.87
CA LYS A 70 -5.51 7.63 -10.53
C LYS A 70 -6.17 7.54 -11.91
N GLU A 71 -6.08 6.41 -12.60
CA GLU A 71 -6.79 6.19 -13.86
C GLU A 71 -8.33 6.28 -13.70
N MET A 72 -8.84 5.99 -12.51
CA MET A 72 -10.27 6.08 -12.17
C MET A 72 -10.71 7.49 -11.75
N ARG A 73 -9.80 8.44 -11.69
CA ARG A 73 -10.03 9.86 -11.38
C ARG A 73 -10.79 10.11 -10.07
N PRO A 74 -10.36 9.51 -8.94
CA PRO A 74 -11.01 9.75 -7.66
C PRO A 74 -10.82 11.21 -7.20
N LYS A 75 -11.62 11.66 -6.22
CA LYS A 75 -11.49 13.00 -5.64
C LYS A 75 -10.15 13.20 -4.93
N SER A 76 -9.73 12.20 -4.15
CA SER A 76 -8.47 12.21 -3.43
C SER A 76 -7.98 10.81 -3.16
N ILE A 77 -6.67 10.68 -2.91
CA ILE A 77 -6.04 9.43 -2.49
C ILE A 77 -5.15 9.74 -1.29
N LYS A 78 -5.28 8.95 -0.23
CA LYS A 78 -4.38 8.92 0.93
C LYS A 78 -3.79 7.53 1.05
N PHE A 79 -2.56 7.44 1.51
CA PHE A 79 -1.89 6.17 1.79
C PHE A 79 -1.69 6.01 3.30
N VAL A 80 -2.12 4.88 3.84
CA VAL A 80 -2.01 4.56 5.27
C VAL A 80 -1.25 3.26 5.45
N CYS A 81 -0.21 3.30 6.26
CA CYS A 81 0.54 2.10 6.65
C CYS A 81 0.87 2.12 8.15
N LEU A 82 1.33 0.99 8.66
CA LEU A 82 1.76 0.88 10.06
C LEU A 82 3.23 1.25 10.21
N LEU A 83 4.05 0.77 9.28
CA LEU A 83 5.49 0.95 9.32
C LEU A 83 6.02 1.34 7.94
N ALA A 84 6.86 2.36 7.90
CA ALA A 84 7.49 2.83 6.68
C ALA A 84 9.01 2.85 6.79
N ALA A 85 9.69 2.67 5.66
CA ALA A 85 11.10 3.00 5.52
C ALA A 85 11.26 4.37 4.86
N PRO A 86 12.30 5.13 5.17
CA PRO A 86 12.57 6.42 4.52
C PRO A 86 12.62 6.31 3.00
N GLU A 87 13.20 5.23 2.47
CA GLU A 87 13.30 4.96 1.04
C GLU A 87 11.92 4.82 0.39
N GLY A 88 10.99 4.09 1.04
CA GLY A 88 9.63 3.93 0.54
C GLY A 88 8.83 5.22 0.56
N VAL A 89 9.00 6.02 1.61
CA VAL A 89 8.39 7.35 1.70
C VAL A 89 8.90 8.24 0.55
N ALA A 90 10.21 8.29 0.35
CA ALA A 90 10.80 9.08 -0.72
C ALA A 90 10.32 8.64 -2.12
N THR A 91 10.25 7.34 -2.36
CA THR A 91 9.77 6.78 -3.63
C THR A 91 8.33 7.16 -3.91
N LEU A 92 7.45 6.99 -2.94
CA LEU A 92 6.03 7.31 -3.10
C LEU A 92 5.80 8.81 -3.26
N GLN A 93 6.48 9.64 -2.48
CA GLN A 93 6.39 11.10 -2.58
C GLN A 93 6.92 11.64 -3.91
N ALA A 94 8.00 11.05 -4.43
CA ALA A 94 8.54 11.45 -5.73
C ALA A 94 7.59 11.13 -6.89
N ALA A 95 6.94 9.98 -6.85
CA ALA A 95 6.01 9.55 -7.90
C ALA A 95 4.63 10.24 -7.79
N HIS A 96 4.15 10.40 -6.56
CA HIS A 96 2.82 10.93 -6.27
C HIS A 96 2.88 11.96 -5.12
N PRO A 97 3.41 13.17 -5.36
CA PRO A 97 3.56 14.20 -4.33
C PRO A 97 2.23 14.71 -3.77
N ASP A 98 1.14 14.50 -4.48
CA ASP A 98 -0.22 14.86 -4.10
C ASP A 98 -0.91 13.84 -3.17
N VAL A 99 -0.26 12.71 -2.90
CA VAL A 99 -0.80 11.64 -2.04
C VAL A 99 -0.16 11.71 -0.64
N PRO A 100 -0.90 12.17 0.39
CA PRO A 100 -0.38 12.18 1.75
C PRO A 100 -0.17 10.75 2.26
N ILE A 101 0.90 10.58 3.02
CA ILE A 101 1.27 9.32 3.67
C ILE A 101 1.04 9.45 5.17
N TYR A 102 0.26 8.54 5.73
CA TYR A 102 0.03 8.42 7.17
C TYR A 102 0.62 7.10 7.65
N THR A 103 1.54 7.16 8.59
CA THR A 103 2.20 5.99 9.16
C THR A 103 2.32 6.09 10.67
N ALA A 104 2.24 4.97 11.36
CA ALA A 104 2.45 4.95 12.81
C ALA A 104 3.92 5.13 13.19
N ALA A 105 4.84 4.64 12.36
CA ALA A 105 6.28 4.80 12.59
C ALA A 105 7.07 4.77 11.28
N ILE A 106 8.23 5.42 11.31
CA ILE A 106 9.24 5.31 10.26
C ILE A 106 10.46 4.65 10.89
N ASP A 107 10.88 3.52 10.35
CA ASP A 107 12.07 2.80 10.77
C ASP A 107 13.34 3.37 10.11
N ARG A 108 14.49 2.77 10.41
CA ARG A 108 15.79 3.33 10.04
C ARG A 108 16.10 3.26 8.54
N GLU A 109 15.91 2.07 7.93
CA GLU A 109 16.36 1.81 6.55
C GLU A 109 15.77 0.51 6.00
N LEU A 110 16.05 0.24 4.71
CA LEU A 110 15.89 -1.08 4.10
C LEU A 110 17.21 -1.85 4.11
N ASN A 111 17.11 -3.19 4.19
CA ASN A 111 18.25 -4.06 3.90
C ASN A 111 18.39 -4.34 2.39
N ASP A 112 19.38 -5.14 2.01
CA ASP A 112 19.67 -5.48 0.61
C ASP A 112 18.53 -6.27 -0.09
N HIS A 113 17.63 -6.88 0.70
CA HIS A 113 16.48 -7.61 0.19
C HIS A 113 15.19 -6.78 0.16
N GLY A 114 15.27 -5.49 0.53
CA GLY A 114 14.11 -4.59 0.57
C GLY A 114 13.22 -4.78 1.79
N TYR A 115 13.70 -5.39 2.86
CA TYR A 115 12.99 -5.46 4.14
C TYR A 115 13.36 -4.27 5.04
N ILE A 116 12.39 -3.81 5.80
CA ILE A 116 12.58 -2.70 6.76
C ILE A 116 13.40 -3.17 7.95
N LEU A 117 14.37 -2.35 8.36
CA LEU A 117 15.20 -2.58 9.53
C LEU A 117 15.00 -1.47 10.58
N PRO A 118 14.82 -1.82 11.87
CA PRO A 118 14.74 -3.16 12.46
C PRO A 118 13.53 -3.98 12.01
N GLY A 119 12.42 -3.35 11.68
CA GLY A 119 11.24 -3.95 11.04
C GLY A 119 10.72 -5.25 11.68
N LEU A 120 9.99 -6.01 10.86
CA LEU A 120 9.40 -7.29 11.27
C LEU A 120 9.39 -8.36 10.15
N GLY A 121 10.17 -8.19 9.10
CA GLY A 121 10.20 -9.08 7.94
C GLY A 121 9.03 -8.86 6.99
N ASP A 122 8.45 -9.93 6.45
CA ASP A 122 7.29 -9.87 5.55
C ASP A 122 5.99 -9.87 6.36
N ALA A 123 5.26 -8.76 6.29
CA ALA A 123 4.01 -8.59 7.03
C ALA A 123 2.93 -9.58 6.57
N GLY A 124 2.81 -9.81 5.26
CA GLY A 124 1.83 -10.74 4.71
C GLY A 124 2.05 -12.16 5.19
N ASP A 125 3.30 -12.63 5.18
CA ASP A 125 3.65 -13.96 5.66
C ASP A 125 3.39 -14.12 7.16
N ARG A 126 3.67 -13.07 7.93
CA ARG A 126 3.40 -13.09 9.38
C ARG A 126 1.91 -13.09 9.70
N ILE A 127 1.11 -12.29 8.97
CA ILE A 127 -0.35 -12.22 9.19
C ILE A 127 -1.02 -13.54 8.83
N PHE A 128 -0.61 -14.15 7.71
CA PHE A 128 -1.29 -15.30 7.13
C PHE A 128 -0.59 -16.64 7.39
N GLY A 129 0.53 -16.65 8.12
CA GLY A 129 1.27 -17.89 8.41
C GLY A 129 1.86 -18.53 7.17
N THR A 130 2.20 -17.76 6.17
CA THR A 130 2.86 -18.22 4.94
C THR A 130 4.36 -17.92 5.00
N LYS A 131 5.10 -18.45 4.00
CA LYS A 131 6.55 -18.26 3.93
C LYS A 131 7.00 -17.93 2.51
#